data_6b3c5be0fbc34dabf468552a80166127
#
_entry.id   6b3c5be0fbc34dabf468552a80166127
#
_cell.length_a   1.000
_cell.length_b   1.000
_cell.length_c   1.000
_cell.angle_alpha   90.00
_cell.angle_beta   90.00
_cell.angle_gamma   90.00
#
_symmetry.space_group_name_H-M   'P 1'
#
loop_
_entity.id
_entity.type
_entity.pdbx_description
1 polymer ?
#
loop_
_entity_poly.entity_id
_entity_poly.type
_entity_poly.pdbx_seq_one_letter_code
_entity_poly.pdbx_strand_id
1 'polypeptide(L)'
;MDQNFDNQSFRDFEYIPGMNAWARARMFQSYINDQSAKGQLNYRLVTTTGCGPVVEMNGRPVISLVSNDYLGFTQHPSVRQAAIEGIRKYGSGAGASPAIGGHYDYHALLEKRIAGFFRKKHAIIYTTGYTSNSASLQCILTRDDLVILDAGVHTSVMEGCQMFNRKTVKHNDLDAYEHTLKMAAGKHPLVLVIIDGVYSQDGDLAPLKEIIALCKKYGARLMVDDAHGTGVVGKTGRGLIETCDAWDDVDLITGTFSKTFAHIGGYVVAGEEMVNYLKYQSRQHLFSASSTPAALSIVRAIELIDEEPLWMGILRDNIKYFRHGLLGLGLNIGDTQSAIFPVRTGDKIKNARICFAMQQKGVYANQINYPAVSLKDARIRMGVTALHERAHLDEVLNVWSDIKKEFSL
;
A
#
# COMPACT_ATOMS: atom_id res chain seq x y z
N MET A 1 7.76 7.27 39.79
CA MET A 1 6.72 6.24 39.65
C MET A 1 6.95 5.61 38.28
N ASP A 2 7.42 4.39 38.26
CA ASP A 2 7.61 3.64 37.01
C ASP A 2 6.22 3.37 36.43
N GLN A 3 5.86 4.13 35.40
CA GLN A 3 4.64 3.86 34.65
C GLN A 3 4.82 2.54 33.90
N ASN A 4 4.04 1.54 34.24
CA ASN A 4 3.99 0.29 33.48
C ASN A 4 3.16 0.49 32.20
N PHE A 5 3.80 0.39 31.02
CA PHE A 5 3.21 0.56 29.72
C PHE A 5 2.85 -0.77 29.00
N ASP A 6 2.97 -1.92 29.66
CA ASP A 6 2.84 -3.24 29.03
C ASP A 6 1.48 -3.45 28.33
N ASN A 7 0.42 -2.91 28.91
CA ASN A 7 -0.94 -3.05 28.37
C ASN A 7 -1.35 -1.90 27.43
N GLN A 8 -0.49 -0.90 27.22
CA GLN A 8 -0.82 0.25 26.37
C GLN A 8 -0.40 0.01 24.92
N SER A 9 -1.10 0.66 24.00
CA SER A 9 -0.84 0.68 22.57
C SER A 9 -0.78 2.12 22.07
N PHE A 10 -0.44 2.35 20.83
CA PHE A 10 -0.46 3.71 20.23
C PHE A 10 -1.82 4.39 20.36
N ARG A 11 -2.91 3.60 20.36
CA ARG A 11 -4.28 4.09 20.51
C ARG A 11 -4.49 4.88 21.81
N ASP A 12 -3.88 4.45 22.90
CA ASP A 12 -4.07 5.03 24.22
C ASP A 12 -3.50 6.46 24.33
N PHE A 13 -2.67 6.85 23.34
CA PHE A 13 -2.07 8.18 23.24
C PHE A 13 -2.72 9.10 22.21
N GLU A 14 -3.68 8.60 21.42
CA GLU A 14 -4.40 9.44 20.44
C GLU A 14 -5.26 10.50 21.14
N TYR A 15 -5.92 10.09 22.22
CA TYR A 15 -6.74 10.97 23.04
C TYR A 15 -6.63 10.60 24.51
N ILE A 16 -6.23 11.58 25.35
CA ILE A 16 -6.20 11.46 26.80
C ILE A 16 -6.98 12.66 27.36
N PRO A 17 -8.11 12.44 28.08
CA PRO A 17 -8.92 13.51 28.63
C PRO A 17 -8.08 14.51 29.46
N GLY A 18 -8.27 15.81 29.21
CA GLY A 18 -7.56 16.87 29.92
C GLY A 18 -6.11 17.11 29.51
N MET A 19 -5.55 16.32 28.60
CA MET A 19 -4.20 16.53 28.10
C MET A 19 -4.17 17.24 26.74
N ASN A 20 -3.39 18.29 26.63
CA ASN A 20 -3.06 18.90 25.34
C ASN A 20 -2.03 18.04 24.56
N ALA A 21 -1.80 18.39 23.29
CA ALA A 21 -0.90 17.61 22.40
C ALA A 21 0.53 17.48 22.96
N TRP A 22 1.08 18.53 23.59
CA TRP A 22 2.43 18.50 24.16
C TRP A 22 2.55 17.57 25.37
N ALA A 23 1.54 17.54 26.24
CA ALA A 23 1.51 16.64 27.40
C ALA A 23 1.40 15.17 26.92
N ARG A 24 0.54 14.88 25.93
CA ARG A 24 0.43 13.56 25.31
C ARG A 24 1.75 13.12 24.66
N ALA A 25 2.42 14.03 23.93
CA ALA A 25 3.70 13.74 23.27
C ALA A 25 4.79 13.37 24.30
N ARG A 26 4.86 14.05 25.46
CA ARG A 26 5.80 13.69 26.53
C ARG A 26 5.50 12.30 27.11
N MET A 27 4.23 11.99 27.35
CA MET A 27 3.82 10.68 27.84
C MET A 27 4.12 9.58 26.81
N PHE A 28 3.83 9.85 25.54
CA PHE A 28 4.15 8.95 24.44
C PHE A 28 5.67 8.71 24.30
N GLN A 29 6.50 9.74 24.52
CA GLN A 29 7.96 9.57 24.53
C GLN A 29 8.42 8.61 25.66
N SER A 30 7.80 8.69 26.84
CA SER A 30 8.11 7.74 27.94
C SER A 30 7.72 6.31 27.56
N TYR A 31 6.56 6.13 26.89
CA TYR A 31 6.14 4.84 26.35
C TYR A 31 7.14 4.30 25.30
N ILE A 32 7.56 5.14 24.34
CA ILE A 32 8.54 4.75 23.32
C ILE A 32 9.87 4.30 23.95
N ASN A 33 10.36 5.04 24.95
CA ASN A 33 11.59 4.71 25.66
C ASN A 33 11.49 3.35 26.39
N ASP A 34 10.37 3.10 27.07
CA ASP A 34 10.10 1.83 27.75
C ASP A 34 10.05 0.66 26.77
N GLN A 35 9.27 0.80 25.69
CA GLN A 35 9.14 -0.25 24.66
C GLN A 35 10.46 -0.51 23.92
N SER A 36 11.27 0.53 23.71
CA SER A 36 12.60 0.40 23.11
C SER A 36 13.56 -0.35 24.04
N ALA A 37 13.58 0.01 25.33
CA ALA A 37 14.41 -0.67 26.32
C ALA A 37 14.07 -2.17 26.47
N LYS A 38 12.79 -2.52 26.28
CA LYS A 38 12.30 -3.91 26.28
C LYS A 38 12.52 -4.66 24.95
N GLY A 39 13.08 -4.02 23.91
CA GLY A 39 13.19 -4.60 22.56
C GLY A 39 11.85 -4.87 21.88
N GLN A 40 10.79 -4.17 22.30
CA GLN A 40 9.42 -4.35 21.79
C GLN A 40 9.03 -3.34 20.72
N LEU A 41 9.89 -2.38 20.40
CA LEU A 41 9.69 -1.35 19.40
C LEU A 41 10.49 -1.66 18.12
N ASN A 42 9.89 -2.36 17.17
CA ASN A 42 10.50 -2.73 15.89
C ASN A 42 9.97 -1.83 14.73
N TYR A 43 9.84 -0.54 15.00
CA TYR A 43 9.44 0.47 14.03
C TYR A 43 10.60 1.41 13.71
N ARG A 44 10.65 1.93 12.46
CA ARG A 44 11.63 2.91 11.99
C ARG A 44 13.08 2.44 12.15
N LEU A 45 13.30 1.13 11.98
CA LEU A 45 14.65 0.57 11.97
C LEU A 45 15.43 1.11 10.76
N VAL A 46 16.71 1.42 10.98
CA VAL A 46 17.56 2.04 9.96
C VAL A 46 18.32 0.95 9.21
N THR A 47 18.23 0.97 7.89
CA THR A 47 19.08 0.18 6.99
C THR A 47 20.10 1.09 6.33
N THR A 48 21.31 0.60 6.09
CA THR A 48 22.42 1.37 5.52
C THR A 48 22.63 1.07 4.03
N THR A 49 21.85 0.15 3.47
CA THR A 49 21.84 -0.19 2.05
C THR A 49 20.51 0.19 1.40
N GLY A 50 20.47 0.21 0.07
CA GLY A 50 19.23 0.37 -0.70
C GLY A 50 18.28 -0.82 -0.55
N CYS A 51 17.07 -0.67 -1.10
CA CYS A 51 16.07 -1.72 -1.12
C CYS A 51 16.57 -2.95 -1.89
N GLY A 52 16.34 -4.15 -1.35
CA GLY A 52 16.76 -5.41 -1.94
C GLY A 52 16.36 -6.61 -1.10
N PRO A 53 16.65 -7.85 -1.56
CA PRO A 53 16.34 -9.08 -0.82
C PRO A 53 17.18 -9.23 0.44
N VAL A 54 18.38 -8.62 0.46
CA VAL A 54 19.26 -8.52 1.62
C VAL A 54 19.60 -7.06 1.85
N VAL A 55 19.49 -6.60 3.08
CA VAL A 55 19.84 -5.25 3.50
C VAL A 55 20.79 -5.29 4.69
N GLU A 56 21.54 -4.22 4.91
CA GLU A 56 22.42 -4.12 6.07
C GLU A 56 21.72 -3.37 7.21
N MET A 57 21.69 -3.99 8.38
CA MET A 57 21.17 -3.42 9.62
C MET A 57 22.17 -3.66 10.76
N ASN A 58 22.54 -2.58 11.47
CA ASN A 58 23.49 -2.66 12.59
C ASN A 58 24.80 -3.38 12.22
N GLY A 59 25.31 -3.13 11.00
CA GLY A 59 26.55 -3.74 10.49
C GLY A 59 26.45 -5.23 10.14
N ARG A 60 25.24 -5.78 9.98
CA ARG A 60 25.01 -7.17 9.60
C ARG A 60 24.04 -7.27 8.43
N PRO A 61 24.28 -8.19 7.47
CA PRO A 61 23.30 -8.49 6.43
C PRO A 61 22.09 -9.23 7.01
N VAL A 62 20.90 -8.85 6.59
CA VAL A 62 19.63 -9.50 6.96
C VAL A 62 18.76 -9.67 5.72
N ILE A 63 18.06 -10.80 5.60
CA ILE A 63 17.07 -11.03 4.55
C ILE A 63 15.86 -10.14 4.83
N SER A 64 15.51 -9.28 3.88
CA SER A 64 14.49 -8.24 4.05
C SER A 64 13.16 -8.67 3.44
N LEU A 65 12.16 -8.87 4.28
CA LEU A 65 10.77 -9.15 3.89
C LEU A 65 9.82 -7.96 4.11
N VAL A 66 10.38 -6.74 4.19
CA VAL A 66 9.61 -5.53 4.50
C VAL A 66 9.43 -4.60 3.29
N SER A 67 10.03 -4.93 2.15
CA SER A 67 9.92 -4.15 0.93
C SER A 67 8.61 -4.39 0.19
N ASN A 68 8.06 -3.33 -0.40
CA ASN A 68 6.97 -3.39 -1.36
C ASN A 68 7.48 -3.18 -2.81
N ASP A 69 8.78 -3.18 -3.05
CA ASP A 69 9.39 -3.19 -4.39
C ASP A 69 9.27 -4.59 -5.02
N TYR A 70 8.05 -4.97 -5.37
CA TYR A 70 7.69 -6.36 -5.70
C TYR A 70 8.49 -6.95 -6.86
N LEU A 71 8.83 -6.14 -7.87
CA LEU A 71 9.64 -6.57 -9.01
C LEU A 71 11.14 -6.26 -8.84
N GLY A 72 11.53 -5.55 -7.77
CA GLY A 72 12.92 -5.20 -7.49
C GLY A 72 13.47 -4.08 -8.37
N PHE A 73 12.61 -3.26 -8.93
CA PHE A 73 12.99 -2.25 -9.92
C PHE A 73 13.72 -1.05 -9.34
N THR A 74 13.70 -0.83 -8.01
CA THR A 74 14.48 0.26 -7.39
C THR A 74 15.98 0.11 -7.64
N GLN A 75 16.48 -1.11 -7.82
CA GLN A 75 17.89 -1.39 -8.09
C GLN A 75 18.16 -1.74 -9.56
N HIS A 76 17.13 -1.80 -10.41
CA HIS A 76 17.29 -2.15 -11.81
C HIS A 76 18.16 -1.10 -12.56
N PRO A 77 19.22 -1.49 -13.29
CA PRO A 77 20.16 -0.55 -13.91
C PRO A 77 19.49 0.48 -14.82
N SER A 78 18.55 0.06 -15.68
CA SER A 78 17.88 0.98 -16.60
C SER A 78 16.91 1.94 -15.90
N VAL A 79 16.28 1.53 -14.78
CA VAL A 79 15.42 2.40 -13.97
C VAL A 79 16.26 3.47 -13.27
N ARG A 80 17.39 3.09 -12.68
CA ARG A 80 18.34 4.03 -12.08
C ARG A 80 18.91 5.00 -13.11
N GLN A 81 19.26 4.50 -14.30
CA GLN A 81 19.79 5.34 -15.38
C GLN A 81 18.77 6.39 -15.84
N ALA A 82 17.49 6.02 -16.00
CA ALA A 82 16.42 6.94 -16.35
C ALA A 82 16.24 8.06 -15.30
N ALA A 83 16.36 7.75 -14.02
CA ALA A 83 16.35 8.77 -12.96
C ALA A 83 17.53 9.75 -13.09
N ILE A 84 18.73 9.25 -13.32
CA ILE A 84 19.95 10.05 -13.51
C ILE A 84 19.81 10.97 -14.72
N GLU A 85 19.30 10.47 -15.83
CA GLU A 85 19.08 11.25 -17.06
C GLU A 85 18.03 12.36 -16.84
N GLY A 86 16.95 12.05 -16.10
CA GLY A 86 15.97 13.05 -15.69
C GLY A 86 16.61 14.20 -14.91
N ILE A 87 17.40 13.87 -13.90
CA ILE A 87 18.12 14.87 -13.10
C ILE A 87 19.11 15.68 -13.96
N ARG A 88 19.84 15.03 -14.85
CA ARG A 88 20.78 15.70 -15.73
C ARG A 88 20.10 16.72 -16.68
N LYS A 89 18.93 16.37 -17.20
CA LYS A 89 18.19 17.20 -18.15
C LYS A 89 17.46 18.38 -17.50
N TYR A 90 16.82 18.14 -16.36
CA TYR A 90 15.85 19.08 -15.76
C TYR A 90 16.28 19.63 -14.39
N GLY A 91 17.37 19.14 -13.79
CA GLY A 91 17.77 19.48 -12.43
C GLY A 91 17.13 18.56 -11.38
N SER A 92 17.21 18.92 -10.10
CA SER A 92 16.82 18.08 -8.97
C SER A 92 15.33 18.13 -8.62
N GLY A 93 14.58 19.10 -9.13
CA GLY A 93 13.16 19.29 -8.77
C GLY A 93 12.39 20.10 -9.80
N ALA A 94 11.07 20.13 -9.66
CA ALA A 94 10.18 20.88 -10.55
C ALA A 94 10.16 22.39 -10.28
N GLY A 95 10.61 22.83 -9.10
CA GLY A 95 10.73 24.26 -8.75
C GLY A 95 9.41 25.00 -8.54
N ALA A 96 8.27 24.41 -8.91
CA ALA A 96 6.96 25.03 -8.81
C ALA A 96 5.84 23.99 -8.73
N SER A 97 4.64 24.44 -8.39
CA SER A 97 3.43 23.65 -8.52
C SER A 97 2.85 23.72 -9.94
N PRO A 98 1.98 22.79 -10.35
CA PRO A 98 1.34 22.82 -11.68
C PRO A 98 0.62 24.12 -11.99
N ALA A 99 0.05 24.80 -11.00
CA ALA A 99 -0.66 26.07 -11.18
C ALA A 99 0.22 27.21 -11.68
N ILE A 100 1.54 27.18 -11.43
CA ILE A 100 2.46 28.29 -11.73
C ILE A 100 3.70 27.88 -12.55
N GLY A 101 3.62 26.79 -13.31
CA GLY A 101 4.69 26.39 -14.23
C GLY A 101 5.44 25.11 -13.84
N GLY A 102 5.03 24.40 -12.79
CA GLY A 102 5.65 23.13 -12.36
C GLY A 102 5.19 21.90 -13.13
N HIS A 103 4.61 22.04 -14.33
CA HIS A 103 4.18 20.92 -15.18
C HIS A 103 5.06 20.85 -16.43
N TYR A 104 5.92 19.84 -16.47
CA TYR A 104 6.89 19.62 -17.53
C TYR A 104 6.46 18.49 -18.48
N ASP A 105 7.16 18.34 -19.60
CA ASP A 105 6.92 17.28 -20.61
C ASP A 105 7.05 15.87 -20.02
N TYR A 106 7.92 15.64 -19.06
CA TYR A 106 8.04 14.34 -18.39
C TYR A 106 6.84 14.02 -17.50
N HIS A 107 6.14 15.00 -16.93
CA HIS A 107 4.88 14.77 -16.22
C HIS A 107 3.79 14.32 -17.19
N ALA A 108 3.63 15.02 -18.31
CA ALA A 108 2.68 14.63 -19.35
C ALA A 108 2.98 13.24 -19.94
N LEU A 109 4.28 12.92 -20.12
CA LEU A 109 4.70 11.58 -20.53
C LEU A 109 4.29 10.51 -19.51
N LEU A 110 4.52 10.75 -18.23
CA LEU A 110 4.17 9.83 -17.15
C LEU A 110 2.66 9.63 -17.07
N GLU A 111 1.86 10.71 -17.14
CA GLU A 111 0.39 10.62 -17.20
C GLU A 111 -0.07 9.74 -18.37
N LYS A 112 0.51 9.94 -19.55
CA LYS A 112 0.19 9.13 -20.74
C LYS A 112 0.57 7.66 -20.56
N ARG A 113 1.74 7.37 -19.97
CA ARG A 113 2.23 6.00 -19.77
C ARG A 113 1.38 5.24 -18.77
N ILE A 114 1.04 5.86 -17.63
CA ILE A 114 0.21 5.20 -16.62
C ILE A 114 -1.24 5.02 -17.08
N ALA A 115 -1.80 5.97 -17.83
CA ALA A 115 -3.10 5.81 -18.46
C ALA A 115 -3.11 4.61 -19.42
N GLY A 116 -2.11 4.54 -20.31
CA GLY A 116 -1.95 3.44 -21.27
C GLY A 116 -1.73 2.07 -20.61
N PHE A 117 -1.02 2.03 -19.47
CA PHE A 117 -0.84 0.82 -18.67
C PHE A 117 -2.18 0.19 -18.26
N PHE A 118 -3.16 1.03 -17.92
CA PHE A 118 -4.54 0.59 -17.59
C PHE A 118 -5.50 0.65 -18.79
N ARG A 119 -5.00 0.67 -20.04
CA ARG A 119 -5.80 0.73 -21.28
C ARG A 119 -6.75 1.94 -21.33
N LYS A 120 -6.40 3.03 -20.67
CA LYS A 120 -7.13 4.29 -20.65
C LYS A 120 -6.33 5.38 -21.37
N LYS A 121 -6.96 6.55 -21.58
CA LYS A 121 -6.35 7.68 -22.28
C LYS A 121 -5.87 8.78 -21.32
N HIS A 122 -6.47 8.87 -20.14
CA HIS A 122 -6.33 10.00 -19.26
C HIS A 122 -5.93 9.56 -17.85
N ALA A 123 -4.98 10.27 -17.27
CA ALA A 123 -4.54 10.13 -15.89
C ALA A 123 -4.06 11.47 -15.34
N ILE A 124 -4.03 11.56 -14.03
CA ILE A 124 -3.39 12.63 -13.29
C ILE A 124 -2.41 12.02 -12.29
N ILE A 125 -1.26 12.63 -12.11
CA ILE A 125 -0.24 12.20 -11.15
C ILE A 125 -0.24 13.08 -9.90
N TYR A 126 0.07 12.47 -8.78
CA TYR A 126 0.23 13.10 -7.47
C TYR A 126 1.61 12.81 -6.90
N THR A 127 2.04 13.58 -5.90
CA THR A 127 3.35 13.43 -5.26
C THR A 127 3.49 12.14 -4.45
N THR A 128 2.39 11.54 -4.00
CA THR A 128 2.37 10.24 -3.32
C THR A 128 1.07 9.48 -3.65
N GLY A 129 1.07 8.14 -3.49
CA GLY A 129 -0.16 7.35 -3.51
C GLY A 129 -1.13 7.72 -2.40
N TYR A 130 -0.62 8.20 -1.26
CA TYR A 130 -1.46 8.71 -0.18
C TYR A 130 -2.28 9.91 -0.63
N THR A 131 -1.64 10.88 -1.29
CA THR A 131 -2.30 12.08 -1.81
C THR A 131 -3.17 11.80 -3.02
N SER A 132 -2.87 10.79 -3.85
CA SER A 132 -3.75 10.41 -4.95
C SER A 132 -5.12 9.95 -4.46
N ASN A 133 -5.20 9.26 -3.33
CA ASN A 133 -6.47 8.90 -2.69
C ASN A 133 -7.09 10.08 -1.94
N SER A 134 -6.38 10.63 -0.96
CA SER A 134 -6.98 11.65 -0.06
C SER A 134 -7.36 12.92 -0.78
N ALA A 135 -6.50 13.43 -1.68
CA ALA A 135 -6.77 14.68 -2.38
C ALA A 135 -7.82 14.55 -3.49
N SER A 136 -7.85 13.41 -4.21
CA SER A 136 -8.89 13.18 -5.22
C SER A 136 -10.27 13.03 -4.56
N LEU A 137 -10.38 12.27 -3.48
CA LEU A 137 -11.64 12.10 -2.76
C LEU A 137 -12.14 13.41 -2.15
N GLN A 138 -11.25 14.20 -1.54
CA GLN A 138 -11.61 15.54 -1.03
C GLN A 138 -12.01 16.53 -2.14
N CYS A 139 -11.55 16.31 -3.37
CA CYS A 139 -11.92 17.11 -4.52
C CYS A 139 -13.27 16.72 -5.12
N ILE A 140 -13.55 15.42 -5.20
CA ILE A 140 -14.72 14.86 -5.90
C ILE A 140 -15.97 14.90 -5.01
N LEU A 141 -15.82 14.59 -3.71
CA LEU A 141 -16.96 14.36 -2.81
C LEU A 141 -17.55 15.66 -2.28
N THR A 142 -18.85 15.62 -2.07
CA THR A 142 -19.63 16.63 -1.36
C THR A 142 -20.28 16.03 -0.09
N ARG A 143 -20.92 16.87 0.73
CA ARG A 143 -21.62 16.40 1.95
C ARG A 143 -22.91 15.62 1.65
N ASP A 144 -23.43 15.76 0.44
CA ASP A 144 -24.69 15.10 0.02
C ASP A 144 -24.43 13.70 -0.56
N ASP A 145 -23.16 13.41 -0.89
CA ASP A 145 -22.74 12.12 -1.43
C ASP A 145 -22.59 11.06 -0.32
N LEU A 146 -22.68 9.79 -0.69
CA LEU A 146 -22.38 8.68 0.20
C LEU A 146 -21.20 7.87 -0.30
N VAL A 147 -20.23 7.63 0.58
CA VAL A 147 -19.12 6.72 0.32
C VAL A 147 -19.33 5.41 1.07
N ILE A 148 -19.21 4.28 0.38
CA ILE A 148 -19.26 2.93 0.96
C ILE A 148 -17.83 2.37 0.90
N LEU A 149 -17.24 2.12 2.07
CA LEU A 149 -15.85 1.71 2.25
C LEU A 149 -15.77 0.27 2.72
N ASP A 150 -14.93 -0.55 2.12
CA ASP A 150 -14.49 -1.78 2.78
C ASP A 150 -13.72 -1.49 4.07
N ALA A 151 -13.88 -2.31 5.09
CA ALA A 151 -13.17 -2.13 6.36
C ALA A 151 -11.64 -2.27 6.24
N GLY A 152 -11.16 -2.90 5.18
CA GLY A 152 -9.75 -3.13 4.89
C GLY A 152 -9.07 -2.04 4.05
N VAL A 153 -9.79 -1.01 3.57
CA VAL A 153 -9.20 0.03 2.71
C VAL A 153 -8.08 0.80 3.40
N HIS A 154 -7.14 1.28 2.59
CA HIS A 154 -5.98 2.02 3.08
C HIS A 154 -6.37 3.32 3.81
N THR A 155 -5.59 3.69 4.84
CA THR A 155 -5.83 4.88 5.68
C THR A 155 -6.00 6.17 4.86
N SER A 156 -5.32 6.31 3.73
CA SER A 156 -5.47 7.49 2.85
C SER A 156 -6.87 7.66 2.28
N VAL A 157 -7.57 6.54 2.02
CA VAL A 157 -8.97 6.54 1.62
C VAL A 157 -9.85 6.97 2.80
N MET A 158 -9.61 6.42 3.98
CA MET A 158 -10.34 6.77 5.20
C MET A 158 -10.22 8.26 5.53
N GLU A 159 -9.02 8.83 5.42
CA GLU A 159 -8.79 10.28 5.62
C GLU A 159 -9.43 11.12 4.52
N GLY A 160 -9.31 10.69 3.26
CA GLY A 160 -9.96 11.38 2.14
C GLY A 160 -11.46 11.52 2.30
N CYS A 161 -12.09 10.54 2.97
CA CYS A 161 -13.53 10.50 3.21
C CYS A 161 -13.95 11.03 4.59
N GLN A 162 -13.03 11.52 5.42
CA GLN A 162 -13.30 11.83 6.83
C GLN A 162 -14.41 12.88 7.04
N MET A 163 -14.55 13.85 6.12
CA MET A 163 -15.49 14.96 6.22
C MET A 163 -16.83 14.70 5.52
N PHE A 164 -17.02 13.52 4.93
CA PHE A 164 -18.17 13.18 4.10
C PHE A 164 -19.03 12.08 4.72
N ASN A 165 -20.25 11.90 4.21
CA ASN A 165 -21.08 10.78 4.60
C ASN A 165 -20.42 9.46 4.17
N ARG A 166 -20.15 8.58 5.13
CA ARG A 166 -19.50 7.30 4.85
C ARG A 166 -20.14 6.17 5.64
N LYS A 167 -20.15 5.02 5.01
CA LYS A 167 -20.51 3.74 5.62
C LYS A 167 -19.37 2.76 5.41
N THR A 168 -18.87 2.18 6.48
CA THR A 168 -17.89 1.10 6.40
C THR A 168 -18.64 -0.22 6.45
N VAL A 169 -18.40 -1.08 5.47
CA VAL A 169 -18.91 -2.45 5.43
C VAL A 169 -17.83 -3.41 5.90
N LYS A 170 -18.26 -4.56 6.40
CA LYS A 170 -17.34 -5.61 6.81
C LYS A 170 -16.52 -6.08 5.60
N HIS A 171 -15.25 -6.36 5.86
CA HIS A 171 -14.27 -6.73 4.85
C HIS A 171 -14.76 -7.88 3.94
N ASN A 172 -14.77 -7.62 2.64
CA ASN A 172 -15.20 -8.54 1.56
C ASN A 172 -16.60 -9.17 1.75
N ASP A 173 -17.47 -8.55 2.56
CA ASP A 173 -18.82 -9.04 2.86
C ASP A 173 -19.84 -8.53 1.83
N LEU A 174 -20.13 -9.33 0.80
CA LEU A 174 -21.04 -8.98 -0.30
C LEU A 174 -22.47 -8.68 0.16
N ASP A 175 -22.97 -9.37 1.18
CA ASP A 175 -24.31 -9.13 1.74
C ASP A 175 -24.37 -7.75 2.39
N ALA A 176 -23.31 -7.35 3.11
CA ALA A 176 -23.21 -6.03 3.70
C ALA A 176 -23.11 -4.92 2.62
N TYR A 177 -22.38 -5.16 1.52
CA TYR A 177 -22.36 -4.26 0.36
C TYR A 177 -23.74 -4.12 -0.25
N GLU A 178 -24.41 -5.23 -0.58
CA GLU A 178 -25.72 -5.20 -1.20
C GLU A 178 -26.76 -4.49 -0.34
N HIS A 179 -26.80 -4.83 0.96
CA HIS A 179 -27.70 -4.18 1.92
C HIS A 179 -27.49 -2.65 1.93
N THR A 180 -26.22 -2.21 2.03
CA THR A 180 -25.88 -0.79 2.11
C THR A 180 -26.20 -0.05 0.82
N LEU A 181 -25.89 -0.62 -0.33
CA LEU A 181 -26.22 -0.07 -1.65
C LEU A 181 -27.72 0.05 -1.87
N LYS A 182 -28.49 -0.98 -1.51
CA LYS A 182 -29.96 -0.97 -1.58
C LYS A 182 -30.55 0.15 -0.73
N MET A 183 -30.02 0.37 0.47
CA MET A 183 -30.47 1.45 1.35
C MET A 183 -30.12 2.85 0.85
N ALA A 184 -29.03 2.97 0.07
CA ALA A 184 -28.54 4.23 -0.49
C ALA A 184 -29.19 4.61 -1.83
N ALA A 185 -29.71 3.63 -2.57
CA ALA A 185 -30.20 3.82 -3.93
C ALA A 185 -31.22 4.97 -4.04
N GLY A 186 -30.96 5.93 -4.92
CA GLY A 186 -31.80 7.09 -5.20
C GLY A 186 -31.85 8.16 -4.08
N LYS A 187 -31.03 8.05 -3.04
CA LYS A 187 -31.04 8.99 -1.89
C LYS A 187 -29.89 10.00 -1.91
N HIS A 188 -28.86 9.77 -2.71
CA HIS A 188 -27.66 10.58 -2.80
C HIS A 188 -27.34 10.92 -4.25
N PRO A 189 -26.81 12.14 -4.52
CA PRO A 189 -26.36 12.51 -5.87
C PRO A 189 -25.30 11.57 -6.41
N LEU A 190 -24.38 11.13 -5.54
CA LEU A 190 -23.36 10.13 -5.81
C LEU A 190 -23.33 9.08 -4.69
N VAL A 191 -23.31 7.81 -5.06
CA VAL A 191 -22.89 6.71 -4.21
C VAL A 191 -21.58 6.18 -4.78
N LEU A 192 -20.48 6.27 -4.02
CA LEU A 192 -19.16 5.80 -4.42
C LEU A 192 -18.73 4.63 -3.53
N VAL A 193 -18.53 3.47 -4.15
CA VAL A 193 -17.93 2.30 -3.49
C VAL A 193 -16.41 2.38 -3.66
N ILE A 194 -15.64 2.16 -2.58
CA ILE A 194 -14.19 2.15 -2.63
C ILE A 194 -13.66 0.87 -2.01
N ILE A 195 -12.76 0.21 -2.72
CA ILE A 195 -12.08 -1.02 -2.33
C ILE A 195 -10.58 -0.92 -2.65
N ASP A 196 -9.76 -1.72 -1.96
CA ASP A 196 -8.41 -2.02 -2.41
C ASP A 196 -8.44 -3.26 -3.31
N GLY A 197 -7.70 -3.26 -4.41
CA GLY A 197 -7.60 -4.43 -5.29
C GLY A 197 -6.92 -5.60 -4.59
N VAL A 198 -5.84 -5.30 -3.87
CA VAL A 198 -5.14 -6.21 -2.94
C VAL A 198 -5.01 -5.50 -1.61
N TYR A 199 -5.53 -6.10 -0.56
CA TYR A 199 -5.51 -5.49 0.77
C TYR A 199 -4.14 -5.58 1.44
N SER A 200 -3.64 -4.45 1.87
CA SER A 200 -2.23 -4.26 2.28
C SER A 200 -1.80 -5.06 3.51
N GLN A 201 -2.74 -5.45 4.37
CA GLN A 201 -2.47 -6.13 5.63
C GLN A 201 -2.78 -7.63 5.58
N ASP A 202 -3.64 -8.06 4.68
CA ASP A 202 -4.10 -9.44 4.55
C ASP A 202 -3.58 -10.13 3.28
N GLY A 203 -3.26 -9.35 2.24
CA GLY A 203 -2.76 -9.87 0.97
C GLY A 203 -3.82 -10.57 0.13
N ASP A 204 -5.07 -10.55 0.56
CA ASP A 204 -6.22 -11.10 -0.16
C ASP A 204 -6.75 -10.11 -1.20
N LEU A 205 -7.62 -10.59 -2.06
CA LEU A 205 -8.20 -9.84 -3.17
C LEU A 205 -9.64 -9.44 -2.86
N ALA A 206 -10.05 -8.27 -3.37
CA ALA A 206 -11.46 -7.91 -3.36
C ALA A 206 -12.27 -8.79 -4.34
N PRO A 207 -13.53 -9.13 -4.03
CA PRO A 207 -14.46 -9.80 -4.94
C PRO A 207 -14.98 -8.80 -5.99
N LEU A 208 -14.07 -8.33 -6.87
CA LEU A 208 -14.31 -7.19 -7.76
C LEU A 208 -15.48 -7.42 -8.72
N LYS A 209 -15.63 -8.63 -9.28
CA LYS A 209 -16.71 -8.92 -10.24
C LYS A 209 -18.09 -8.78 -9.59
N GLU A 210 -18.23 -9.30 -8.39
CA GLU A 210 -19.46 -9.25 -7.62
C GLU A 210 -19.79 -7.81 -7.20
N ILE A 211 -18.78 -7.05 -6.75
CA ILE A 211 -18.92 -5.64 -6.38
C ILE A 211 -19.33 -4.80 -7.61
N ILE A 212 -18.74 -5.03 -8.78
CA ILE A 212 -19.14 -4.38 -10.04
C ILE A 212 -20.61 -4.65 -10.33
N ALA A 213 -21.05 -5.91 -10.22
CA ALA A 213 -22.44 -6.27 -10.45
C ALA A 213 -23.40 -5.54 -9.49
N LEU A 214 -23.03 -5.42 -8.22
CA LEU A 214 -23.79 -4.66 -7.22
C LEU A 214 -23.79 -3.16 -7.54
N CYS A 215 -22.65 -2.56 -7.90
CA CYS A 215 -22.58 -1.15 -8.30
C CYS A 215 -23.47 -0.85 -9.49
N LYS A 216 -23.44 -1.68 -10.54
CA LYS A 216 -24.32 -1.54 -11.71
C LYS A 216 -25.79 -1.68 -11.33
N LYS A 217 -26.14 -2.66 -10.49
CA LYS A 217 -27.51 -2.91 -10.04
C LYS A 217 -28.13 -1.72 -9.30
N TYR A 218 -27.35 -1.02 -8.51
CA TYR A 218 -27.83 0.08 -7.65
C TYR A 218 -27.41 1.47 -8.11
N GLY A 219 -26.76 1.59 -9.28
CA GLY A 219 -26.35 2.88 -9.85
C GLY A 219 -25.22 3.58 -9.11
N ALA A 220 -24.35 2.82 -8.45
CA ALA A 220 -23.17 3.35 -7.75
C ALA A 220 -21.94 3.42 -8.68
N ARG A 221 -21.01 4.33 -8.37
CA ARG A 221 -19.68 4.40 -8.96
C ARG A 221 -18.69 3.57 -8.16
N LEU A 222 -17.59 3.14 -8.81
CA LEU A 222 -16.59 2.28 -8.22
C LEU A 222 -15.18 2.88 -8.35
N MET A 223 -14.48 2.97 -7.22
CA MET A 223 -13.06 3.29 -7.15
C MET A 223 -12.30 2.06 -6.66
N VAL A 224 -11.19 1.74 -7.31
CA VAL A 224 -10.26 0.67 -6.93
C VAL A 224 -8.88 1.25 -6.67
N ASP A 225 -8.38 1.14 -5.44
CA ASP A 225 -6.97 1.35 -5.13
C ASP A 225 -6.20 0.05 -5.38
N ASP A 226 -5.48 0.00 -6.49
CA ASP A 226 -4.71 -1.21 -6.87
C ASP A 226 -3.21 -1.08 -6.60
N ALA A 227 -2.86 -0.32 -5.56
CA ALA A 227 -1.48 -0.04 -5.18
C ALA A 227 -0.66 -1.29 -4.85
N HIS A 228 -1.27 -2.36 -4.37
CA HIS A 228 -0.63 -3.65 -4.07
C HIS A 228 -0.89 -4.73 -5.13
N GLY A 229 -1.85 -4.50 -6.04
CA GLY A 229 -2.13 -5.41 -7.14
C GLY A 229 -1.26 -5.16 -8.36
N THR A 230 -0.97 -3.87 -8.65
CA THR A 230 -0.12 -3.46 -9.76
C THR A 230 1.28 -4.08 -9.66
N GLY A 231 1.69 -4.81 -10.72
CA GLY A 231 2.96 -5.55 -10.77
C GLY A 231 2.98 -6.83 -9.93
N VAL A 232 1.84 -7.26 -9.36
CA VAL A 232 1.74 -8.46 -8.50
C VAL A 232 0.71 -9.44 -9.04
N VAL A 233 -0.51 -8.98 -9.33
CA VAL A 233 -1.60 -9.81 -9.86
C VAL A 233 -1.92 -9.43 -11.30
N GLY A 234 -2.71 -10.29 -11.98
CA GLY A 234 -2.98 -10.15 -13.41
C GLY A 234 -1.91 -10.83 -14.27
N LYS A 235 -2.29 -11.22 -15.48
CA LYS A 235 -1.39 -11.95 -16.41
C LYS A 235 -0.16 -11.11 -16.79
N THR A 236 -0.37 -9.82 -17.00
CA THR A 236 0.66 -8.86 -17.41
C THR A 236 0.98 -7.83 -16.33
N GLY A 237 0.55 -8.06 -15.07
CA GLY A 237 0.86 -7.20 -13.93
C GLY A 237 0.00 -5.96 -13.81
N ARG A 238 -1.15 -5.91 -14.47
CA ARG A 238 -2.06 -4.76 -14.41
C ARG A 238 -3.11 -4.87 -13.31
N GLY A 239 -2.79 -5.67 -12.30
CA GLY A 239 -3.55 -5.74 -11.06
C GLY A 239 -4.85 -6.54 -11.14
N LEU A 240 -5.74 -6.29 -10.17
CA LEU A 240 -7.02 -6.98 -10.06
C LEU A 240 -7.96 -6.64 -11.20
N ILE A 241 -7.88 -5.44 -11.75
CA ILE A 241 -8.68 -4.99 -12.90
C ILE A 241 -8.44 -5.87 -14.11
N GLU A 242 -7.17 -6.22 -14.39
CA GLU A 242 -6.83 -7.17 -15.45
C GLU A 242 -7.35 -8.58 -15.14
N THR A 243 -7.19 -9.04 -13.92
CA THR A 243 -7.63 -10.38 -13.49
C THR A 243 -9.12 -10.59 -13.71
N CYS A 244 -9.90 -9.54 -13.53
CA CYS A 244 -11.36 -9.55 -13.68
C CYS A 244 -11.85 -9.12 -15.06
N ASP A 245 -10.95 -8.67 -15.96
CA ASP A 245 -11.27 -8.03 -17.25
C ASP A 245 -12.22 -6.81 -17.08
N ALA A 246 -11.98 -6.03 -16.02
CA ALA A 246 -12.88 -4.97 -15.55
C ALA A 246 -12.47 -3.57 -16.04
N TRP A 247 -11.88 -3.50 -17.24
CA TRP A 247 -11.28 -2.27 -17.78
C TRP A 247 -12.25 -1.08 -17.86
N ASP A 248 -13.51 -1.34 -18.19
CA ASP A 248 -14.53 -0.32 -18.39
C ASP A 248 -15.54 -0.23 -17.24
N ASP A 249 -15.40 -1.09 -16.25
CA ASP A 249 -16.34 -1.21 -15.13
C ASP A 249 -15.89 -0.45 -13.87
N VAL A 250 -14.66 0.07 -13.86
CA VAL A 250 -14.09 0.84 -12.76
C VAL A 250 -14.00 2.31 -13.18
N ASP A 251 -14.64 3.19 -12.41
CA ASP A 251 -14.70 4.63 -12.70
C ASP A 251 -13.41 5.36 -12.34
N LEU A 252 -12.78 4.98 -11.22
CA LEU A 252 -11.53 5.55 -10.71
C LEU A 252 -10.56 4.43 -10.36
N ILE A 253 -9.41 4.41 -11.02
CA ILE A 253 -8.30 3.53 -10.67
C ILE A 253 -7.24 4.38 -9.99
N THR A 254 -6.91 4.06 -8.75
CA THR A 254 -5.84 4.75 -8.04
C THR A 254 -4.70 3.80 -7.68
N GLY A 255 -3.55 4.37 -7.35
CA GLY A 255 -2.42 3.59 -6.93
C GLY A 255 -1.20 4.44 -6.62
N THR A 256 -0.08 3.76 -6.44
CA THR A 256 1.17 4.39 -6.07
C THR A 256 2.31 3.99 -7.00
N PHE A 257 3.26 4.91 -7.19
CA PHE A 257 4.53 4.59 -7.84
C PHE A 257 5.58 4.08 -6.85
N SER A 258 5.31 4.16 -5.52
CA SER A 258 6.30 3.86 -4.49
C SER A 258 6.45 2.37 -4.15
N LYS A 259 5.89 1.50 -4.96
CA LYS A 259 6.02 0.03 -4.84
C LYS A 259 6.66 -0.53 -6.11
N THR A 260 5.92 -1.25 -6.92
CA THR A 260 6.40 -1.89 -8.17
C THR A 260 7.10 -0.92 -9.15
N PHE A 261 6.67 0.33 -9.20
CA PHE A 261 7.26 1.33 -10.10
C PHE A 261 8.48 2.07 -9.52
N ALA A 262 8.98 1.64 -8.37
CA ALA A 262 10.31 1.98 -7.83
C ALA A 262 10.58 3.46 -7.51
N HIS A 263 9.57 4.33 -7.41
CA HIS A 263 9.75 5.75 -7.12
C HIS A 263 8.55 6.33 -6.37
N ILE A 264 8.75 7.39 -5.61
CA ILE A 264 7.65 8.09 -4.94
C ILE A 264 6.67 8.70 -5.94
N GLY A 265 5.39 8.66 -5.62
CA GLY A 265 4.31 9.25 -6.41
C GLY A 265 3.03 8.44 -6.31
N GLY A 266 1.97 8.99 -6.91
CA GLY A 266 0.68 8.32 -7.04
C GLY A 266 -0.04 8.77 -8.30
N TYR A 267 -1.13 8.08 -8.63
CA TYR A 267 -1.91 8.37 -9.82
C TYR A 267 -3.40 8.14 -9.60
N VAL A 268 -4.20 8.83 -10.41
CA VAL A 268 -5.61 8.52 -10.65
C VAL A 268 -5.81 8.38 -12.16
N VAL A 269 -6.34 7.23 -12.58
CA VAL A 269 -6.73 6.96 -13.97
C VAL A 269 -8.25 6.94 -14.03
N ALA A 270 -8.83 7.74 -14.93
CA ALA A 270 -10.28 7.90 -15.06
C ALA A 270 -10.66 8.39 -16.46
N GLY A 271 -11.95 8.68 -16.67
CA GLY A 271 -12.43 9.38 -17.86
C GLY A 271 -11.89 10.80 -17.97
N GLU A 272 -11.90 11.36 -19.18
CA GLU A 272 -11.34 12.68 -19.50
C GLU A 272 -11.90 13.79 -18.61
N GLU A 273 -13.21 13.84 -18.46
CA GLU A 273 -13.89 14.88 -17.67
C GLU A 273 -13.45 14.86 -16.22
N MET A 274 -13.34 13.66 -15.62
CA MET A 274 -12.91 13.50 -14.24
C MET A 274 -11.43 13.85 -14.06
N VAL A 275 -10.56 13.43 -14.98
CA VAL A 275 -9.13 13.78 -14.93
C VAL A 275 -8.94 15.29 -15.05
N ASN A 276 -9.65 15.94 -15.98
CA ASN A 276 -9.62 17.39 -16.13
C ASN A 276 -10.17 18.09 -14.89
N TYR A 277 -11.29 17.60 -14.33
CA TYR A 277 -11.82 18.12 -13.08
C TYR A 277 -10.77 18.08 -11.95
N LEU A 278 -10.10 16.94 -11.76
CA LEU A 278 -9.04 16.79 -10.76
C LEU A 278 -7.84 17.71 -11.02
N LYS A 279 -7.42 17.86 -12.30
CA LYS A 279 -6.29 18.73 -12.66
C LYS A 279 -6.51 20.20 -12.31
N TYR A 280 -7.75 20.67 -12.38
CA TYR A 280 -8.11 22.08 -12.17
C TYR A 280 -8.80 22.38 -10.83
N GLN A 281 -9.24 21.37 -10.08
CA GLN A 281 -9.97 21.55 -8.82
C GLN A 281 -9.25 20.93 -7.61
N SER A 282 -8.40 19.92 -7.81
CA SER A 282 -7.69 19.30 -6.69
C SER A 282 -6.61 20.24 -6.15
N ARG A 283 -6.90 20.90 -5.03
CA ARG A 283 -6.05 21.93 -4.42
C ARG A 283 -4.65 21.41 -4.10
N GLN A 284 -4.55 20.19 -3.59
CA GLN A 284 -3.27 19.59 -3.27
C GLN A 284 -2.42 19.38 -4.54
N HIS A 285 -3.02 18.94 -5.64
CA HIS A 285 -2.33 18.82 -6.92
C HIS A 285 -1.91 20.20 -7.45
N LEU A 286 -2.80 21.17 -7.46
CA LEU A 286 -2.55 22.50 -8.02
C LEU A 286 -1.45 23.27 -7.27
N PHE A 287 -1.43 23.20 -5.93
CA PHE A 287 -0.62 24.07 -5.08
C PHE A 287 0.54 23.39 -4.38
N SER A 288 0.77 22.09 -4.66
CA SER A 288 1.93 21.34 -4.20
C SER A 288 2.97 21.25 -5.32
N ALA A 289 4.24 21.21 -4.97
CA ALA A 289 5.28 20.99 -5.95
C ALA A 289 5.08 19.63 -6.66
N SER A 290 5.33 19.61 -7.97
CA SER A 290 5.20 18.41 -8.78
C SER A 290 6.31 17.39 -8.50
N SER A 291 6.15 16.16 -8.99
CA SER A 291 7.16 15.10 -8.92
C SER A 291 8.48 15.56 -9.53
N THR A 292 9.59 15.10 -8.98
CA THR A 292 10.94 15.44 -9.45
C THR A 292 11.26 14.79 -10.80
N PRO A 293 12.23 15.31 -11.56
CA PRO A 293 12.64 14.71 -12.84
C PRO A 293 13.15 13.26 -12.73
N ALA A 294 13.58 12.83 -11.55
CA ALA A 294 13.90 11.42 -11.28
C ALA A 294 12.69 10.48 -11.51
N ALA A 295 11.46 11.03 -11.56
CA ALA A 295 10.24 10.29 -11.91
C ALA A 295 10.26 9.70 -13.35
N LEU A 296 11.22 10.05 -14.21
CA LEU A 296 11.47 9.32 -15.45
C LEU A 296 11.82 7.85 -15.21
N SER A 297 12.32 7.49 -14.02
CA SER A 297 12.45 6.10 -13.59
C SER A 297 11.13 5.33 -13.60
N ILE A 298 10.00 5.99 -13.28
CA ILE A 298 8.66 5.38 -13.29
C ILE A 298 8.26 5.01 -14.71
N VAL A 299 8.53 5.90 -15.68
CA VAL A 299 8.26 5.64 -17.10
C VAL A 299 9.00 4.37 -17.52
N ARG A 300 10.29 4.27 -17.16
CA ARG A 300 11.11 3.10 -17.48
C ARG A 300 10.61 1.83 -16.76
N ALA A 301 10.20 1.94 -15.50
CA ALA A 301 9.65 0.80 -14.75
C ALA A 301 8.32 0.28 -15.37
N ILE A 302 7.46 1.19 -15.87
CA ILE A 302 6.23 0.81 -16.59
C ILE A 302 6.60 0.02 -17.87
N GLU A 303 7.58 0.50 -18.64
CA GLU A 303 8.02 -0.15 -19.87
C GLU A 303 8.62 -1.55 -19.60
N LEU A 304 9.42 -1.69 -18.53
CA LEU A 304 10.03 -2.96 -18.17
C LEU A 304 9.04 -4.09 -17.86
N ILE A 305 7.86 -3.76 -17.34
CA ILE A 305 6.84 -4.78 -17.07
C ILE A 305 6.43 -5.49 -18.38
N ASP A 306 6.35 -4.75 -19.49
CA ASP A 306 6.00 -5.31 -20.80
C ASP A 306 7.21 -5.89 -21.53
N GLU A 307 8.38 -5.26 -21.43
CA GLU A 307 9.60 -5.68 -22.11
C GLU A 307 10.26 -6.91 -21.46
N GLU A 308 10.16 -7.02 -20.13
CA GLU A 308 10.80 -8.08 -19.35
C GLU A 308 9.78 -8.84 -18.46
N PRO A 309 8.81 -9.56 -19.07
CA PRO A 309 7.76 -10.27 -18.32
C PRO A 309 8.29 -11.38 -17.40
N LEU A 310 9.56 -11.73 -17.51
CA LEU A 310 10.21 -12.71 -16.65
C LEU A 310 10.14 -12.32 -15.16
N TRP A 311 10.19 -11.02 -14.82
CA TRP A 311 10.13 -10.56 -13.44
C TRP A 311 8.80 -10.93 -12.75
N MET A 312 7.69 -10.81 -13.50
CA MET A 312 6.39 -11.27 -13.05
C MET A 312 6.34 -12.80 -12.85
N GLY A 313 7.00 -13.55 -13.71
CA GLY A 313 7.14 -15.01 -13.61
C GLY A 313 7.87 -15.40 -12.33
N ILE A 314 9.04 -14.82 -12.10
CA ILE A 314 9.86 -15.05 -10.90
C ILE A 314 9.08 -14.70 -9.62
N LEU A 315 8.42 -13.53 -9.60
CA LEU A 315 7.61 -13.13 -8.45
C LEU A 315 6.52 -14.16 -8.12
N ARG A 316 5.78 -14.62 -9.14
CA ARG A 316 4.71 -15.63 -8.97
C ARG A 316 5.25 -16.96 -8.43
N ASP A 317 6.41 -17.40 -8.91
CA ASP A 317 7.03 -18.63 -8.44
C ASP A 317 7.49 -18.48 -6.99
N ASN A 318 8.04 -17.33 -6.63
CA ASN A 318 8.41 -17.02 -5.24
C ASN A 318 7.19 -16.96 -4.32
N ILE A 319 6.08 -16.33 -4.75
CA ILE A 319 4.81 -16.31 -4.02
C ILE A 319 4.30 -17.72 -3.76
N LYS A 320 4.22 -18.57 -4.79
CA LYS A 320 3.75 -19.96 -4.68
C LYS A 320 4.62 -20.77 -3.73
N TYR A 321 5.93 -20.66 -3.89
CA TYR A 321 6.88 -21.41 -3.06
C TYR A 321 6.78 -21.01 -1.59
N PHE A 322 6.86 -19.73 -1.31
CA PHE A 322 6.84 -19.23 0.06
C PHE A 322 5.50 -19.52 0.76
N ARG A 323 4.39 -19.35 0.03
CA ARG A 323 3.06 -19.73 0.51
C ARG A 323 2.98 -21.20 0.89
N HIS A 324 3.47 -22.07 0.03
CA HIS A 324 3.48 -23.53 0.29
C HIS A 324 4.32 -23.86 1.53
N GLY A 325 5.51 -23.25 1.67
CA GLY A 325 6.39 -23.44 2.82
C GLY A 325 5.75 -23.00 4.14
N LEU A 326 5.15 -21.81 4.18
CA LEU A 326 4.48 -21.30 5.38
C LEU A 326 3.27 -22.16 5.79
N LEU A 327 2.46 -22.60 4.82
CA LEU A 327 1.34 -23.52 5.06
C LEU A 327 1.83 -24.89 5.52
N GLY A 328 2.93 -25.42 4.94
CA GLY A 328 3.58 -26.65 5.36
C GLY A 328 4.07 -26.61 6.82
N LEU A 329 4.44 -25.43 7.30
CA LEU A 329 4.74 -25.20 8.71
C LEU A 329 3.48 -25.07 9.59
N GLY A 330 2.27 -25.05 9.00
CA GLY A 330 1.00 -24.89 9.71
C GLY A 330 0.82 -23.46 10.28
N LEU A 331 1.43 -22.45 9.67
CA LEU A 331 1.26 -21.05 10.07
C LEU A 331 -0.04 -20.47 9.51
N ASN A 332 -0.73 -19.67 10.31
CA ASN A 332 -1.95 -18.98 9.88
C ASN A 332 -1.59 -17.73 9.08
N ILE A 333 -1.64 -17.85 7.76
CA ILE A 333 -1.38 -16.76 6.81
C ILE A 333 -2.65 -16.17 6.19
N GLY A 334 -3.84 -16.53 6.70
CA GLY A 334 -5.11 -16.09 6.12
C GLY A 334 -5.30 -16.56 4.67
N ASP A 335 -6.11 -15.82 3.93
CA ASP A 335 -6.49 -16.13 2.54
C ASP A 335 -5.64 -15.35 1.52
N THR A 336 -4.37 -15.05 1.86
CA THR A 336 -3.50 -14.28 0.98
C THR A 336 -3.34 -14.92 -0.39
N GLN A 337 -3.41 -14.09 -1.43
CA GLN A 337 -3.26 -14.47 -2.84
C GLN A 337 -2.22 -13.60 -3.57
N SER A 338 -1.49 -12.77 -2.82
CA SER A 338 -0.52 -11.81 -3.35
C SER A 338 0.89 -12.06 -2.81
N ALA A 339 1.77 -11.10 -3.02
CA ALA A 339 3.14 -11.10 -2.49
C ALA A 339 3.22 -10.78 -0.98
N ILE A 340 2.09 -10.58 -0.30
CA ILE A 340 2.00 -10.20 1.11
C ILE A 340 1.59 -11.42 1.92
N PHE A 341 2.36 -11.72 2.97
CA PHE A 341 2.13 -12.88 3.84
C PHE A 341 1.99 -12.43 5.29
N PRO A 342 0.76 -12.34 5.82
CA PRO A 342 0.52 -12.11 7.24
C PRO A 342 0.63 -13.42 8.01
N VAL A 343 1.43 -13.48 9.05
CA VAL A 343 1.35 -14.56 10.05
C VAL A 343 0.61 -14.01 11.26
N ARG A 344 -0.62 -14.44 11.45
CA ARG A 344 -1.52 -13.93 12.50
C ARG A 344 -1.16 -14.50 13.87
N THR A 345 -0.88 -13.64 14.82
CA THR A 345 -0.53 -14.01 16.20
C THR A 345 -1.57 -13.56 17.21
N GLY A 346 -2.33 -12.50 16.90
CA GLY A 346 -3.35 -11.92 17.78
C GLY A 346 -2.82 -11.16 19.00
N ASP A 347 -1.48 -11.05 19.16
CA ASP A 347 -0.84 -10.44 20.32
C ASP A 347 0.32 -9.52 19.93
N LYS A 348 0.23 -8.25 20.33
CA LYS A 348 1.24 -7.23 20.00
C LYS A 348 2.61 -7.49 20.62
N ILE A 349 2.65 -8.03 21.85
CA ILE A 349 3.90 -8.30 22.56
C ILE A 349 4.57 -9.52 21.95
N LYS A 350 3.79 -10.55 21.66
CA LYS A 350 4.26 -11.74 20.94
C LYS A 350 4.83 -11.37 19.57
N ASN A 351 4.16 -10.48 18.82
CA ASN A 351 4.67 -9.95 17.56
C ASN A 351 6.03 -9.29 17.71
N ALA A 352 6.17 -8.41 18.68
CA ALA A 352 7.42 -7.68 18.92
C ALA A 352 8.57 -8.63 19.23
N ARG A 353 8.32 -9.61 20.10
CA ARG A 353 9.30 -10.65 20.48
C ARG A 353 9.70 -11.52 19.28
N ILE A 354 8.72 -11.92 18.45
CA ILE A 354 8.98 -12.69 17.24
C ILE A 354 9.84 -11.87 16.26
N CYS A 355 9.47 -10.61 15.98
CA CYS A 355 10.26 -9.77 15.08
C CYS A 355 11.70 -9.59 15.59
N PHE A 356 11.87 -9.39 16.88
CA PHE A 356 13.20 -9.29 17.48
C PHE A 356 13.99 -10.61 17.31
N ALA A 357 13.39 -11.75 17.62
CA ALA A 357 14.01 -13.06 17.46
C ALA A 357 14.38 -13.36 15.98
N MET A 358 13.50 -13.02 15.04
CA MET A 358 13.79 -13.14 13.61
C MET A 358 14.99 -12.28 13.19
N GLN A 359 15.06 -11.03 13.68
CA GLN A 359 16.21 -10.15 13.41
C GLN A 359 17.53 -10.73 13.92
N GLN A 360 17.53 -11.32 15.13
CA GLN A 360 18.72 -11.99 15.67
C GLN A 360 19.14 -13.19 14.80
N LYS A 361 18.20 -13.82 14.11
CA LYS A 361 18.42 -14.93 13.18
C LYS A 361 18.62 -14.46 11.71
N GLY A 362 18.85 -13.16 11.47
CA GLY A 362 19.16 -12.63 10.13
C GLY A 362 17.96 -12.39 9.23
N VAL A 363 16.73 -12.30 9.76
CA VAL A 363 15.52 -12.04 8.98
C VAL A 363 14.81 -10.77 9.47
N TYR A 364 14.55 -9.84 8.55
CA TYR A 364 13.82 -8.61 8.84
C TYR A 364 12.37 -8.71 8.33
N ALA A 365 11.42 -8.79 9.26
CA ALA A 365 9.99 -8.77 9.03
C ALA A 365 9.32 -7.71 9.93
N ASN A 366 8.14 -7.23 9.54
CA ASN A 366 7.44 -6.18 10.27
C ASN A 366 6.36 -6.73 11.20
N GLN A 367 6.35 -6.23 12.43
CA GLN A 367 5.19 -6.33 13.30
C GLN A 367 4.10 -5.37 12.82
N ILE A 368 2.89 -5.86 12.65
CA ILE A 368 1.71 -5.05 12.34
C ILE A 368 0.76 -5.11 13.52
N ASN A 369 0.56 -3.95 14.14
CA ASN A 369 -0.29 -3.76 15.30
C ASN A 369 -1.21 -2.54 15.04
N TYR A 370 -2.04 -2.17 15.99
CA TYR A 370 -2.78 -0.91 15.93
C TYR A 370 -1.82 0.29 15.68
N PRO A 371 -2.16 1.27 14.81
CA PRO A 371 -3.48 1.47 14.16
C PRO A 371 -3.67 0.75 12.81
N ALA A 372 -2.68 0.04 12.29
CA ALA A 372 -2.78 -0.58 10.96
C ALA A 372 -3.77 -1.77 10.93
N VAL A 373 -3.97 -2.44 12.06
CA VAL A 373 -4.96 -3.50 12.25
C VAL A 373 -5.62 -3.35 13.61
N SER A 374 -6.73 -4.06 13.86
CA SER A 374 -7.35 -4.09 15.19
C SER A 374 -6.41 -4.71 16.23
N LEU A 375 -6.64 -4.42 17.52
CA LEU A 375 -5.79 -4.95 18.61
C LEU A 375 -5.74 -6.49 18.63
N LYS A 376 -6.80 -7.16 18.17
CA LYS A 376 -6.91 -8.63 18.13
C LYS A 376 -6.33 -9.24 16.85
N ASP A 377 -6.03 -8.42 15.86
CA ASP A 377 -5.56 -8.85 14.53
C ASP A 377 -4.05 -8.62 14.34
N ALA A 378 -3.32 -8.49 15.44
CA ALA A 378 -1.87 -8.35 15.42
C ALA A 378 -1.21 -9.48 14.64
N ARG A 379 -0.25 -9.15 13.78
CA ARG A 379 0.39 -10.09 12.85
C ARG A 379 1.83 -9.70 12.51
N ILE A 380 2.60 -10.65 12.03
CA ILE A 380 3.87 -10.41 11.35
C ILE A 380 3.59 -10.32 9.86
N ARG A 381 3.91 -9.20 9.22
CA ARG A 381 3.72 -9.02 7.77
C ARG A 381 5.04 -9.17 7.04
N MET A 382 5.03 -10.00 6.02
CA MET A 382 6.16 -10.23 5.13
C MET A 382 5.78 -9.92 3.69
N GLY A 383 6.70 -9.34 2.94
CA GLY A 383 6.59 -9.10 1.50
C GLY A 383 7.65 -9.89 0.75
N VAL A 384 7.24 -10.64 -0.27
CA VAL A 384 8.15 -11.34 -1.18
C VAL A 384 8.32 -10.51 -2.46
N THR A 385 9.53 -10.48 -2.99
CA THR A 385 9.86 -9.77 -4.23
C THR A 385 10.45 -10.71 -5.27
N ALA A 386 10.53 -10.28 -6.51
CA ALA A 386 11.19 -11.03 -7.58
C ALA A 386 12.70 -11.23 -7.35
N LEU A 387 13.32 -10.37 -6.53
CA LEU A 387 14.74 -10.47 -6.20
C LEU A 387 15.08 -11.53 -5.14
N HIS A 388 14.07 -12.08 -4.44
CA HIS A 388 14.34 -13.18 -3.52
C HIS A 388 14.72 -14.44 -4.28
N GLU A 389 15.90 -14.95 -3.98
CA GLU A 389 16.34 -16.26 -4.45
C GLU A 389 15.75 -17.36 -3.57
N ARG A 390 15.76 -18.59 -4.09
CA ARG A 390 15.27 -19.77 -3.36
C ARG A 390 15.94 -19.94 -2.01
N ALA A 391 17.26 -19.76 -1.95
CA ALA A 391 18.04 -19.84 -0.71
C ALA A 391 17.59 -18.84 0.37
N HIS A 392 17.22 -17.61 -0.03
CA HIS A 392 16.67 -16.63 0.92
C HIS A 392 15.35 -17.12 1.52
N LEU A 393 14.45 -17.66 0.68
CA LEU A 393 13.14 -18.13 1.14
C LEU A 393 13.27 -19.38 2.02
N ASP A 394 14.20 -20.28 1.71
CA ASP A 394 14.50 -21.47 2.51
C ASP A 394 15.01 -21.07 3.91
N GLU A 395 15.94 -20.12 3.97
CA GLU A 395 16.44 -19.59 5.26
C GLU A 395 15.32 -18.98 6.10
N VAL A 396 14.45 -18.18 5.49
CA VAL A 396 13.28 -17.61 6.19
C VAL A 396 12.34 -18.70 6.70
N LEU A 397 12.09 -19.76 5.93
CA LEU A 397 11.25 -20.88 6.35
C LEU A 397 11.91 -21.66 7.51
N ASN A 398 13.23 -21.84 7.50
CA ASN A 398 13.97 -22.44 8.61
C ASN A 398 13.84 -21.59 9.88
N VAL A 399 14.02 -20.26 9.77
CA VAL A 399 13.81 -19.33 10.89
C VAL A 399 12.37 -19.43 11.42
N TRP A 400 11.35 -19.51 10.53
CA TRP A 400 9.96 -19.69 10.96
C TRP A 400 9.71 -21.04 11.65
N SER A 401 10.39 -22.11 11.23
CA SER A 401 10.32 -23.42 11.93
C SER A 401 10.79 -23.31 13.37
N ASP A 402 11.90 -22.58 13.60
CA ASP A 402 12.41 -22.33 14.95
C ASP A 402 11.47 -21.43 15.77
N ILE A 403 11.04 -20.30 15.20
CA ILE A 403 10.11 -19.36 15.81
C ILE A 403 8.82 -20.05 16.24
N LYS A 404 8.28 -20.93 15.37
CA LYS A 404 7.07 -21.69 15.69
C LYS A 404 7.24 -22.53 16.95
N LYS A 405 8.38 -23.22 17.10
CA LYS A 405 8.68 -24.01 18.31
C LYS A 405 8.86 -23.13 19.54
N GLU A 406 9.65 -22.05 19.39
CA GLU A 406 9.98 -21.14 20.50
C GLU A 406 8.74 -20.40 21.05
N PHE A 407 7.84 -19.96 20.20
CA PHE A 407 6.67 -19.16 20.55
C PHE A 407 5.35 -19.95 20.57
N SER A 408 5.35 -21.25 20.33
CA SER A 408 4.17 -22.13 20.31
C SER A 408 3.07 -21.55 19.38
N LEU A 409 3.39 -21.42 18.09
CA LEU A 409 2.46 -20.92 17.05
C LEU A 409 1.71 -22.06 16.38
#